data_a80a5ba4e3c9f492e115185c68efc199
#
_entry.id   a80a5ba4e3c9f492e115185c68efc199
#
_cell.length_a   1.000
_cell.length_b   1.000
_cell.length_c   1.000
_cell.angle_alpha   90.00
_cell.angle_beta   90.00
_cell.angle_gamma   90.00
#
_symmetry.space_group_name_H-M   'P 1'
#
loop_
_entity.id
_entity.type
_entity.pdbx_description
1 polymer ?
#
loop_
_entity_poly.entity_id
_entity_poly.type
_entity_poly.pdbx_seq_one_letter_code
_entity_poly.pdbx_strand_id
1 'polypeptide(L)'
;MTAIIPAAGLGTRFLPVTRVVPKEMLPIGSRPALELIVDEARAAGAREIVVVISEGKELVRTYFADAPDVRFVYQREQRGLGHAVLQAAVEDDVLILLGDALVVGCCAAKEMAEFSRRHGGAAVIGCERVPPEKVSRYGIMKLDGERIVDMVEKPSFEEAPSDVAVAGRYLLPAEIFGYLRTQPPGKGGEIQLTDAIRRMLAVREAYAYVYPGRRQDIGNPDGYFAALSAYRAN
;
A
#
# COMPACT_ATOMS: atom_id res chain seq x y z
N MET A 1 10.06 8.72 -10.60
CA MET A 1 9.10 8.23 -9.58
C MET A 1 9.77 7.17 -8.75
N THR A 2 9.69 7.29 -7.45
CA THR A 2 10.21 6.33 -6.46
C THR A 2 9.06 5.49 -5.92
N ALA A 3 9.25 4.17 -5.79
CA ALA A 3 8.29 3.33 -5.10
C ALA A 3 8.64 3.21 -3.60
N ILE A 4 7.63 3.20 -2.73
CA ILE A 4 7.77 2.96 -1.30
C ILE A 4 6.94 1.72 -0.95
N ILE A 5 7.60 0.73 -0.34
CA ILE A 5 6.95 -0.50 0.10
C ILE A 5 7.03 -0.59 1.64
N PRO A 6 5.97 -0.16 2.35
CA PRO A 6 5.87 -0.36 3.79
C PRO A 6 5.78 -1.85 4.14
N ALA A 7 6.80 -2.37 4.79
CA ALA A 7 6.96 -3.77 5.18
C ALA A 7 7.42 -3.92 6.66
N ALA A 8 7.22 -2.88 7.48
CA ALA A 8 7.71 -2.85 8.87
C ALA A 8 6.79 -3.57 9.87
N GLY A 9 5.60 -4.01 9.48
CA GLY A 9 4.63 -4.66 10.37
C GLY A 9 5.18 -5.94 11.01
N LEU A 10 4.90 -6.17 12.30
CA LEU A 10 5.49 -7.26 13.10
C LEU A 10 4.97 -8.67 12.75
N GLY A 11 3.89 -8.79 11.97
CA GLY A 11 3.37 -10.09 11.52
C GLY A 11 2.80 -10.95 12.65
N THR A 12 2.29 -10.38 13.73
CA THR A 12 1.84 -11.08 14.94
C THR A 12 0.77 -12.14 14.70
N ARG A 13 -0.03 -11.98 13.62
CA ARG A 13 -1.06 -12.95 13.22
C ARG A 13 -0.49 -14.27 12.70
N PHE A 14 0.80 -14.31 12.35
CA PHE A 14 1.52 -15.49 11.86
C PHE A 14 2.45 -16.12 12.91
N LEU A 15 2.36 -15.69 14.17
CA LEU A 15 3.13 -16.34 15.23
C LEU A 15 2.78 -17.85 15.34
N PRO A 16 3.78 -18.70 15.56
CA PRO A 16 5.18 -18.40 15.87
C PRO A 16 6.11 -18.24 14.66
N VAL A 17 5.63 -18.46 13.42
CA VAL A 17 6.45 -18.44 12.19
C VAL A 17 7.20 -17.11 12.03
N THR A 18 6.53 -16.00 12.29
CA THR A 18 7.12 -14.65 12.12
C THR A 18 8.13 -14.24 13.18
N ARG A 19 8.47 -15.13 14.13
CA ARG A 19 9.67 -14.98 14.96
C ARG A 19 10.96 -15.16 14.17
N VAL A 20 10.89 -15.88 13.04
CA VAL A 20 12.06 -16.26 12.24
C VAL A 20 11.94 -15.72 10.82
N VAL A 21 10.77 -15.86 10.18
CA VAL A 21 10.55 -15.46 8.79
C VAL A 21 9.57 -14.29 8.74
N PRO A 22 10.00 -13.09 8.25
CA PRO A 22 9.07 -12.01 8.01
C PRO A 22 7.91 -12.44 7.11
N LYS A 23 6.69 -12.00 7.41
CA LYS A 23 5.50 -12.39 6.62
C LYS A 23 5.63 -12.05 5.13
N GLU A 24 6.34 -10.99 4.83
CA GLU A 24 6.60 -10.52 3.46
C GLU A 24 7.54 -11.48 2.69
N MET A 25 8.27 -12.34 3.42
CA MET A 25 9.14 -13.37 2.86
C MET A 25 8.45 -14.74 2.76
N LEU A 26 7.21 -14.87 3.17
CA LEU A 26 6.45 -16.09 2.96
C LEU A 26 6.28 -16.35 1.45
N PRO A 27 6.50 -17.59 0.99
CA PRO A 27 6.54 -17.89 -0.44
C PRO A 27 5.13 -17.89 -1.07
N ILE A 28 5.02 -17.24 -2.22
CA ILE A 28 3.89 -17.36 -3.14
C ILE A 28 4.42 -18.09 -4.39
N GLY A 29 4.09 -19.37 -4.50
CA GLY A 29 4.78 -20.24 -5.46
C GLY A 29 6.23 -20.46 -5.05
N SER A 30 7.18 -20.14 -5.94
CA SER A 30 8.63 -20.27 -5.70
C SER A 30 9.31 -18.98 -5.25
N ARG A 31 8.57 -17.88 -5.06
CA ARG A 31 9.10 -16.53 -4.83
C ARG A 31 8.54 -15.93 -3.54
N PRO A 32 9.32 -15.13 -2.79
CA PRO A 32 8.77 -14.35 -1.68
C PRO A 32 7.66 -13.39 -2.13
N ALA A 33 6.65 -13.21 -1.31
CA ALA A 33 5.55 -12.29 -1.61
C ALA A 33 6.04 -10.86 -1.90
N LEU A 34 7.04 -10.38 -1.17
CA LEU A 34 7.62 -9.05 -1.37
C LEU A 34 8.25 -8.87 -2.74
N GLU A 35 8.86 -9.90 -3.30
CA GLU A 35 9.45 -9.84 -4.64
C GLU A 35 8.41 -9.57 -5.72
N LEU A 36 7.21 -10.15 -5.60
CA LEU A 36 6.10 -9.89 -6.52
C LEU A 36 5.66 -8.43 -6.47
N ILE A 37 5.69 -7.81 -5.29
CA ILE A 37 5.35 -6.39 -5.11
C ILE A 37 6.46 -5.48 -5.65
N VAL A 38 7.72 -5.86 -5.48
CA VAL A 38 8.88 -5.17 -6.08
C VAL A 38 8.78 -5.20 -7.61
N ASP A 39 8.44 -6.34 -8.20
CA ASP A 39 8.27 -6.45 -9.64
C ASP A 39 7.07 -5.64 -10.15
N GLU A 40 5.98 -5.55 -9.39
CA GLU A 40 4.86 -4.67 -9.70
C GLU A 40 5.30 -3.20 -9.74
N ALA A 41 6.14 -2.77 -8.78
CA ALA A 41 6.71 -1.42 -8.76
C ALA A 41 7.60 -1.15 -9.98
N ARG A 42 8.46 -2.10 -10.34
CA ARG A 42 9.30 -2.04 -11.56
C ARG A 42 8.46 -1.94 -12.83
N ALA A 43 7.39 -2.75 -12.94
CA ALA A 43 6.48 -2.74 -14.08
C ALA A 43 5.70 -1.42 -14.21
N ALA A 44 5.49 -0.70 -13.12
CA ALA A 44 4.91 0.65 -13.11
C ALA A 44 5.91 1.76 -13.48
N GLY A 45 7.20 1.43 -13.64
CA GLY A 45 8.27 2.36 -14.02
C GLY A 45 8.95 3.04 -12.85
N ALA A 46 8.91 2.47 -11.65
CA ALA A 46 9.72 2.94 -10.53
C ALA A 46 11.21 2.76 -10.84
N ARG A 47 12.01 3.82 -10.58
CA ARG A 47 13.47 3.81 -10.79
C ARG A 47 14.23 3.44 -9.53
N GLU A 48 13.63 3.68 -8.40
CA GLU A 48 14.13 3.37 -7.07
C GLU A 48 12.98 2.78 -6.25
N ILE A 49 13.28 1.78 -5.45
CA ILE A 49 12.32 1.10 -4.57
C ILE A 49 12.84 1.17 -3.14
N VAL A 50 12.10 1.86 -2.28
CA VAL A 50 12.42 2.00 -0.87
C VAL A 50 11.56 1.04 -0.07
N VAL A 51 12.16 0.00 0.47
CA VAL A 51 11.47 -0.93 1.36
C VAL A 51 11.64 -0.47 2.81
N VAL A 52 10.53 -0.17 3.46
CA VAL A 52 10.52 0.26 4.87
C VAL A 52 10.33 -0.96 5.74
N ILE A 53 11.35 -1.33 6.51
CA ILE A 53 11.35 -2.51 7.38
C ILE A 53 11.45 -2.15 8.86
N SER A 54 11.11 -3.07 9.75
CA SER A 54 11.44 -2.99 11.19
C SER A 54 12.78 -3.66 11.47
N GLU A 55 13.37 -3.37 12.62
CA GLU A 55 14.51 -4.11 13.13
C GLU A 55 14.18 -5.61 13.23
N GLY A 56 15.16 -6.47 12.96
CA GLY A 56 14.99 -7.93 12.94
C GLY A 56 14.51 -8.52 11.61
N LYS A 57 14.28 -7.70 10.57
CA LYS A 57 13.92 -8.17 9.22
C LYS A 57 15.12 -8.28 8.27
N GLU A 58 16.27 -8.69 8.77
CA GLU A 58 17.51 -8.78 7.95
C GLU A 58 17.41 -9.78 6.80
N LEU A 59 16.56 -10.81 6.90
CA LEU A 59 16.30 -11.73 5.79
C LEU A 59 15.78 -11.02 4.53
N VAL A 60 14.99 -9.95 4.71
CA VAL A 60 14.50 -9.14 3.57
C VAL A 60 15.68 -8.47 2.86
N ARG A 61 16.61 -7.86 3.64
CA ARG A 61 17.81 -7.21 3.08
C ARG A 61 18.73 -8.20 2.38
N THR A 62 18.94 -9.36 3.00
CA THR A 62 19.78 -10.42 2.43
C THR A 62 19.21 -10.89 1.08
N TYR A 63 17.89 -11.06 0.98
CA TYR A 63 17.25 -11.50 -0.26
C TYR A 63 17.45 -10.52 -1.42
N PHE A 64 17.41 -9.22 -1.16
CA PHE A 64 17.57 -8.18 -2.18
C PHE A 64 18.97 -7.58 -2.22
N ALA A 65 19.98 -8.26 -1.69
CA ALA A 65 21.36 -7.73 -1.63
C ALA A 65 21.93 -7.38 -3.01
N ASP A 66 21.54 -8.13 -4.05
CA ASP A 66 22.00 -7.94 -5.44
C ASP A 66 21.03 -7.09 -6.29
N ALA A 67 20.02 -6.45 -5.68
CA ALA A 67 19.07 -5.60 -6.36
C ALA A 67 19.47 -4.12 -6.21
N PRO A 68 20.16 -3.50 -7.17
CA PRO A 68 20.74 -2.15 -7.03
C PRO A 68 19.67 -1.04 -6.98
N ASP A 69 18.46 -1.35 -7.45
CA ASP A 69 17.30 -0.46 -7.44
C ASP A 69 16.51 -0.49 -6.13
N VAL A 70 16.87 -1.39 -5.19
CA VAL A 70 16.19 -1.58 -3.91
C VAL A 70 17.05 -1.07 -2.76
N ARG A 71 16.55 -0.11 -2.01
CA ARG A 71 17.18 0.31 -0.73
C ARG A 71 16.25 0.13 0.45
N PHE A 72 16.82 0.08 1.64
CA PHE A 72 16.11 -0.19 2.89
C PHE A 72 16.20 0.99 3.85
N VAL A 73 15.08 1.27 4.51
CA VAL A 73 15.01 2.21 5.63
C VAL A 73 14.27 1.56 6.79
N TYR A 74 14.55 2.03 8.01
CA TYR A 74 13.94 1.44 9.21
C TYR A 74 12.82 2.30 9.77
N GLN A 75 11.66 1.67 10.00
CA GLN A 75 10.64 2.22 10.89
C GLN A 75 10.87 1.63 12.28
N ARG A 76 11.50 2.39 13.17
CA ARG A 76 11.80 1.94 14.53
C ARG A 76 10.59 1.93 15.45
N GLU A 77 9.65 2.84 15.25
CA GLU A 77 8.43 2.96 16.03
C GLU A 77 7.22 2.65 15.16
N GLN A 78 6.32 1.79 15.64
CA GLN A 78 5.11 1.39 14.92
C GLN A 78 4.01 2.47 15.08
N ARG A 79 4.18 3.61 14.38
CA ARG A 79 3.29 4.77 14.46
C ARG A 79 2.35 4.91 13.25
N GLY A 80 2.06 3.80 12.58
CA GLY A 80 1.12 3.76 11.46
C GLY A 80 1.76 3.85 10.07
N LEU A 81 0.91 3.72 9.04
CA LEU A 81 1.32 3.68 7.63
C LEU A 81 1.96 4.99 7.16
N GLY A 82 1.36 6.13 7.50
CA GLY A 82 1.92 7.44 7.15
C GLY A 82 3.30 7.66 7.74
N HIS A 83 3.53 7.19 8.99
CA HIS A 83 4.86 7.23 9.59
C HIS A 83 5.87 6.34 8.85
N ALA A 84 5.46 5.15 8.40
CA ALA A 84 6.33 4.29 7.59
C ALA A 84 6.73 4.99 6.28
N VAL A 85 5.79 5.61 5.58
CA VAL A 85 6.04 6.37 4.34
C VAL A 85 7.02 7.52 4.58
N LEU A 86 6.91 8.23 5.69
CA LEU A 86 7.84 9.32 6.06
C LEU A 86 9.29 8.85 6.21
N GLN A 87 9.53 7.59 6.62
CA GLN A 87 10.90 7.07 6.78
C GLN A 87 11.64 6.95 5.44
N ALA A 88 10.92 6.89 4.33
CA ALA A 88 11.54 6.79 3.00
C ALA A 88 12.34 8.02 2.61
N ALA A 89 12.04 9.19 3.17
CA ALA A 89 12.74 10.46 2.94
C ALA A 89 12.92 10.78 1.45
N VAL A 90 11.83 10.71 0.68
CA VAL A 90 11.80 10.94 -0.77
C VAL A 90 11.25 12.33 -1.04
N GLU A 91 11.75 12.98 -2.10
CA GLU A 91 11.32 14.32 -2.56
C GLU A 91 10.58 14.26 -3.90
N ASP A 92 10.38 13.08 -4.45
CA ASP A 92 9.74 12.82 -5.74
C ASP A 92 8.27 12.39 -5.55
N ASP A 93 7.52 12.37 -6.67
CA ASP A 93 6.23 11.67 -6.71
C ASP A 93 6.44 10.20 -6.40
N VAL A 94 5.55 9.64 -5.60
CA VAL A 94 5.71 8.31 -5.04
C VAL A 94 4.60 7.35 -5.44
N LEU A 95 5.01 6.13 -5.69
CA LEU A 95 4.14 4.97 -5.80
C LEU A 95 4.24 4.16 -4.50
N ILE A 96 3.18 4.13 -3.69
CA ILE A 96 3.16 3.35 -2.45
C ILE A 96 2.43 2.04 -2.71
N LEU A 97 3.10 0.92 -2.37
CA LEU A 97 2.53 -0.44 -2.46
C LEU A 97 2.65 -1.11 -1.10
N LEU A 98 1.52 -1.50 -0.51
CA LEU A 98 1.57 -2.19 0.78
C LEU A 98 2.25 -3.56 0.64
N GLY A 99 3.24 -3.83 1.50
CA GLY A 99 4.07 -5.04 1.48
C GLY A 99 3.34 -6.34 1.84
N ASP A 100 2.07 -6.26 2.22
CA ASP A 100 1.22 -7.40 2.55
C ASP A 100 -0.08 -7.48 1.72
N ALA A 101 -0.16 -6.71 0.63
CA ALA A 101 -1.29 -6.74 -0.28
C ALA A 101 -0.80 -7.14 -1.69
N LEU A 102 -1.08 -8.36 -2.11
CA LEU A 102 -0.83 -8.80 -3.49
C LEU A 102 -2.04 -8.49 -4.38
N VAL A 103 -1.80 -8.18 -5.63
CA VAL A 103 -2.85 -8.08 -6.66
C VAL A 103 -2.66 -9.21 -7.67
N VAL A 104 -3.72 -9.96 -7.93
CA VAL A 104 -3.73 -11.09 -8.85
C VAL A 104 -4.68 -10.76 -10.01
N GLY A 105 -4.28 -11.13 -11.25
CA GLY A 105 -5.09 -10.94 -12.45
C GLY A 105 -4.85 -9.64 -13.21
N CYS A 106 -4.10 -8.69 -12.64
CA CYS A 106 -3.66 -7.48 -13.34
C CYS A 106 -2.38 -6.91 -12.70
N CYS A 107 -1.74 -5.94 -13.36
CA CYS A 107 -0.66 -5.15 -12.78
C CYS A 107 -1.21 -3.77 -12.37
N ALA A 108 -1.86 -3.71 -11.19
CA ALA A 108 -2.60 -2.54 -10.73
C ALA A 108 -1.74 -1.26 -10.75
N ALA A 109 -0.50 -1.33 -10.28
CA ALA A 109 0.38 -0.15 -10.24
C ALA A 109 0.72 0.40 -11.64
N LYS A 110 0.95 -0.48 -12.64
CA LYS A 110 1.19 -0.08 -14.03
C LYS A 110 -0.06 0.58 -14.61
N GLU A 111 -1.22 -0.05 -14.44
CA GLU A 111 -2.50 0.48 -14.94
C GLU A 111 -2.85 1.83 -14.30
N MET A 112 -2.59 1.99 -12.98
CA MET A 112 -2.73 3.27 -12.28
C MET A 112 -1.81 4.35 -12.83
N ALA A 113 -0.54 4.03 -13.14
CA ALA A 113 0.40 4.97 -13.75
C ALA A 113 -0.06 5.41 -15.15
N GLU A 114 -0.63 4.50 -15.92
CA GLU A 114 -1.23 4.81 -17.22
C GLU A 114 -2.51 5.66 -17.08
N PHE A 115 -3.35 5.35 -16.10
CA PHE A 115 -4.54 6.12 -15.77
C PHE A 115 -4.17 7.56 -15.34
N SER A 116 -3.21 7.73 -14.44
CA SER A 116 -2.70 9.04 -14.02
C SER A 116 -2.23 9.89 -15.21
N ARG A 117 -1.45 9.30 -16.12
CA ARG A 117 -0.98 10.01 -17.33
C ARG A 117 -2.14 10.52 -18.19
N ARG A 118 -3.22 9.74 -18.34
CA ARG A 118 -4.44 10.18 -19.06
C ARG A 118 -5.18 11.31 -18.34
N HIS A 119 -4.98 11.45 -17.03
CA HIS A 119 -5.57 12.51 -16.20
C HIS A 119 -4.55 13.60 -15.84
N GLY A 120 -3.62 13.93 -16.76
CA GLY A 120 -2.67 15.02 -16.58
C GLY A 120 -1.62 14.85 -15.47
N GLY A 121 -1.34 13.61 -15.05
CA GLY A 121 -0.44 13.31 -13.95
C GLY A 121 -1.09 13.45 -12.57
N ALA A 122 -2.41 13.36 -12.48
CA ALA A 122 -3.13 13.47 -11.22
C ALA A 122 -2.79 12.32 -10.26
N ALA A 123 -2.98 12.58 -8.97
CA ALA A 123 -2.91 11.54 -7.94
C ALA A 123 -3.95 10.45 -8.18
N VAL A 124 -3.55 9.18 -8.00
CA VAL A 124 -4.43 8.01 -8.20
C VAL A 124 -4.34 7.07 -7.02
N ILE A 125 -5.48 6.61 -6.56
CA ILE A 125 -5.56 5.60 -5.51
C ILE A 125 -6.19 4.34 -6.08
N GLY A 126 -5.49 3.22 -5.95
CA GLY A 126 -5.98 1.91 -6.33
C GLY A 126 -7.04 1.43 -5.36
N CYS A 127 -8.17 1.02 -5.90
CA CYS A 127 -9.37 0.70 -5.16
C CYS A 127 -9.95 -0.65 -5.55
N GLU A 128 -10.74 -1.19 -4.64
CA GLU A 128 -11.62 -2.34 -4.85
C GLU A 128 -12.99 -2.09 -4.25
N ARG A 129 -14.03 -2.79 -4.74
CA ARG A 129 -15.33 -2.80 -4.08
C ARG A 129 -15.33 -3.87 -3.00
N VAL A 130 -15.78 -3.49 -1.82
CA VAL A 130 -15.85 -4.38 -0.66
C VAL A 130 -17.29 -4.59 -0.20
N PRO A 131 -17.61 -5.79 0.33
CA PRO A 131 -18.90 -6.02 0.96
C PRO A 131 -19.11 -5.06 2.17
N PRO A 132 -20.36 -4.66 2.43
CA PRO A 132 -20.69 -3.70 3.50
C PRO A 132 -20.10 -4.03 4.87
N GLU A 133 -20.07 -5.30 5.24
CA GLU A 133 -19.52 -5.79 6.52
C GLU A 133 -17.99 -5.63 6.64
N LYS A 134 -17.31 -5.27 5.56
CA LYS A 134 -15.85 -5.09 5.54
C LYS A 134 -15.40 -3.63 5.51
N VAL A 135 -16.30 -2.67 5.35
CA VAL A 135 -15.93 -1.24 5.22
C VAL A 135 -15.11 -0.74 6.41
N SER A 136 -15.41 -1.23 7.62
CA SER A 136 -14.69 -0.84 8.85
C SER A 136 -13.23 -1.28 8.92
N ARG A 137 -12.74 -1.99 7.91
CA ARG A 137 -11.34 -2.46 7.83
C ARG A 137 -10.44 -1.56 6.99
N TYR A 138 -11.02 -0.65 6.19
CA TYR A 138 -10.33 0.10 5.13
C TYR A 138 -10.63 1.59 5.19
N GLY A 139 -9.79 2.38 4.52
CA GLY A 139 -10.18 3.72 4.10
C GLY A 139 -11.25 3.62 3.00
N ILE A 140 -12.38 4.27 3.20
CA ILE A 140 -13.51 4.26 2.27
C ILE A 140 -13.61 5.62 1.58
N MET A 141 -13.81 5.60 0.28
CA MET A 141 -13.85 6.79 -0.55
C MET A 141 -15.26 7.31 -0.77
N LYS A 142 -15.40 8.64 -0.75
CA LYS A 142 -16.56 9.34 -1.32
C LYS A 142 -16.18 9.81 -2.72
N LEU A 143 -16.95 9.44 -3.72
CA LEU A 143 -16.64 9.67 -5.13
C LEU A 143 -17.66 10.58 -5.80
N ASP A 144 -17.20 11.34 -6.80
CA ASP A 144 -17.98 12.00 -7.82
C ASP A 144 -17.44 11.51 -9.19
N GLY A 145 -18.11 10.51 -9.77
CA GLY A 145 -17.54 9.71 -10.85
C GLY A 145 -16.31 8.93 -10.40
N GLU A 146 -15.18 9.17 -11.04
CA GLU A 146 -13.88 8.60 -10.65
C GLU A 146 -13.10 9.54 -9.71
N ARG A 147 -13.53 10.80 -9.56
CA ARG A 147 -12.88 11.78 -8.71
C ARG A 147 -13.17 11.51 -7.22
N ILE A 148 -12.12 11.52 -6.40
CA ILE A 148 -12.24 11.37 -4.95
C ILE A 148 -12.57 12.74 -4.35
N VAL A 149 -13.72 12.85 -3.68
CA VAL A 149 -14.14 14.08 -2.99
C VAL A 149 -13.89 14.06 -1.49
N ASP A 150 -13.84 12.87 -0.88
CA ASP A 150 -13.48 12.68 0.53
C ASP A 150 -13.07 11.23 0.80
N MET A 151 -12.44 10.99 1.96
CA MET A 151 -12.05 9.65 2.44
C MET A 151 -12.27 9.55 3.94
N VAL A 152 -12.72 8.39 4.41
CA VAL A 152 -12.92 8.12 5.83
C VAL A 152 -12.15 6.85 6.22
N GLU A 153 -11.26 6.94 7.22
CA GLU A 153 -10.47 5.80 7.71
C GLU A 153 -11.30 4.91 8.62
N LYS A 154 -11.51 3.65 8.19
CA LYS A 154 -12.20 2.61 8.97
C LYS A 154 -13.53 3.11 9.55
N PRO A 155 -14.48 3.60 8.72
CA PRO A 155 -15.77 4.08 9.21
C PRO A 155 -16.59 2.92 9.81
N SER A 156 -17.62 3.26 10.58
CA SER A 156 -18.69 2.31 10.82
C SER A 156 -19.47 2.06 9.52
N PHE A 157 -20.34 1.05 9.51
CA PHE A 157 -21.18 0.79 8.34
C PHE A 157 -22.08 1.99 7.99
N GLU A 158 -22.63 2.63 8.99
CA GLU A 158 -23.52 3.79 8.84
C GLU A 158 -22.80 5.06 8.37
N GLU A 159 -21.50 5.17 8.68
CA GLU A 159 -20.66 6.32 8.30
C GLU A 159 -19.96 6.13 6.95
N ALA A 160 -19.96 4.92 6.41
CA ALA A 160 -19.26 4.62 5.18
C ALA A 160 -19.91 5.34 3.99
N PRO A 161 -19.16 6.24 3.28
CA PRO A 161 -19.72 7.03 2.19
C PRO A 161 -19.97 6.21 0.90
N SER A 162 -19.39 5.00 0.79
CA SER A 162 -19.55 4.09 -0.34
C SER A 162 -19.05 2.68 0.01
N ASP A 163 -19.03 1.78 -0.98
CA ASP A 163 -18.41 0.45 -0.95
C ASP A 163 -17.00 0.44 -1.56
N VAL A 164 -16.47 1.59 -1.98
CA VAL A 164 -15.16 1.68 -2.64
C VAL A 164 -14.07 1.89 -1.59
N ALA A 165 -13.26 0.86 -1.43
CA ALA A 165 -12.19 0.81 -0.44
C ALA A 165 -10.81 0.99 -1.07
N VAL A 166 -9.90 1.58 -0.31
CA VAL A 166 -8.47 1.61 -0.66
C VAL A 166 -7.91 0.19 -0.70
N ALA A 167 -7.20 -0.12 -1.76
CA ALA A 167 -6.67 -1.46 -2.00
C ALA A 167 -5.14 -1.56 -1.88
N GLY A 168 -4.52 -0.61 -1.18
CA GLY A 168 -3.09 -0.67 -0.84
C GLY A 168 -2.13 -0.26 -1.97
N ARG A 169 -2.62 0.50 -2.95
CA ARG A 169 -1.84 1.10 -4.03
C ARG A 169 -2.15 2.60 -4.10
N TYR A 170 -1.10 3.43 -4.12
CA TYR A 170 -1.26 4.88 -4.15
C TYR A 170 -0.19 5.50 -5.05
N LEU A 171 -0.58 6.29 -6.01
CA LEU A 171 0.30 7.16 -6.77
C LEU A 171 0.04 8.59 -6.32
N LEU A 172 0.98 9.18 -5.60
CA LEU A 172 0.80 10.46 -4.91
C LEU A 172 1.92 11.42 -5.27
N PRO A 173 1.64 12.73 -5.33
CA PRO A 173 2.66 13.74 -5.55
C PRO A 173 3.57 13.90 -4.31
N ALA A 174 4.78 14.41 -4.52
CA ALA A 174 5.77 14.66 -3.47
C ALA A 174 5.23 15.52 -2.30
N GLU A 175 4.26 16.38 -2.56
CA GLU A 175 3.59 17.21 -1.55
C GLU A 175 2.97 16.42 -0.40
N ILE A 176 2.66 15.13 -0.60
CA ILE A 176 2.09 14.26 0.44
C ILE A 176 2.95 14.23 1.70
N PHE A 177 4.28 14.32 1.54
CA PHE A 177 5.21 14.34 2.68
C PHE A 177 5.03 15.58 3.56
N GLY A 178 4.68 16.74 2.99
CA GLY A 178 4.33 17.94 3.75
C GLY A 178 3.13 17.75 4.64
N TYR A 179 2.08 17.09 4.14
CA TYR A 179 0.89 16.75 4.92
C TYR A 179 1.21 15.75 6.02
N LEU A 180 1.98 14.69 5.70
CA LEU A 180 2.35 13.66 6.67
C LEU A 180 3.21 14.22 7.83
N ARG A 181 4.16 15.13 7.55
CA ARG A 181 5.03 15.73 8.59
C ARG A 181 4.26 16.58 9.60
N THR A 182 3.18 17.20 9.18
CA THR A 182 2.39 18.14 10.00
C THR A 182 1.09 17.55 10.53
N GLN A 183 0.86 16.25 10.30
CA GLN A 183 -0.37 15.60 10.68
C GLN A 183 -0.33 15.15 12.14
N PRO A 184 -1.35 15.48 12.94
CA PRO A 184 -1.52 14.89 14.26
C PRO A 184 -1.88 13.39 14.12
N PRO A 185 -1.61 12.59 15.16
CA PRO A 185 -2.09 11.22 15.19
C PRO A 185 -3.60 11.15 15.03
N GLY A 186 -4.05 10.26 14.14
CA GLY A 186 -5.46 9.99 13.86
C GLY A 186 -5.99 8.77 14.59
N LYS A 187 -6.85 8.00 13.93
CA LYS A 187 -7.47 6.78 14.49
C LYS A 187 -6.39 5.82 15.02
N GLY A 188 -6.57 5.34 16.25
CA GLY A 188 -5.61 4.45 16.92
C GLY A 188 -4.32 5.11 17.40
N GLY A 189 -4.20 6.44 17.38
CA GLY A 189 -2.98 7.16 17.74
C GLY A 189 -1.88 7.09 16.67
N GLU A 190 -2.22 6.68 15.46
CA GLU A 190 -1.30 6.47 14.34
C GLU A 190 -1.30 7.66 13.37
N ILE A 191 -0.19 7.85 12.66
CA ILE A 191 -0.11 8.75 11.51
C ILE A 191 -0.72 8.01 10.31
N GLN A 192 -1.98 8.34 9.99
CA GLN A 192 -2.72 7.67 8.92
C GLN A 192 -2.43 8.32 7.56
N LEU A 193 -2.12 7.51 6.55
CA LEU A 193 -1.94 8.00 5.18
C LEU A 193 -3.26 8.55 4.62
N THR A 194 -4.39 7.93 4.95
CA THR A 194 -5.73 8.37 4.55
C THR A 194 -6.03 9.81 4.99
N ASP A 195 -5.66 10.18 6.22
CA ASP A 195 -5.88 11.55 6.73
C ASP A 195 -5.01 12.58 6.00
N ALA A 196 -3.77 12.23 5.65
CA ALA A 196 -2.89 13.09 4.87
C ALA A 196 -3.43 13.30 3.44
N ILE A 197 -3.92 12.23 2.80
CA ILE A 197 -4.55 12.31 1.48
C ILE A 197 -5.81 13.17 1.57
N ARG A 198 -6.65 13.00 2.57
CA ARG A 198 -7.85 13.83 2.79
C ARG A 198 -7.53 15.32 2.86
N ARG A 199 -6.44 15.69 3.55
CA ARG A 199 -5.97 17.09 3.59
C ARG A 199 -5.47 17.58 2.23
N MET A 200 -4.80 16.73 1.47
CA MET A 200 -4.34 17.04 0.11
C MET A 200 -5.52 17.30 -0.84
N LEU A 201 -6.62 16.55 -0.71
CA LEU A 201 -7.84 16.71 -1.53
C LEU A 201 -8.46 18.10 -1.45
N ALA A 202 -8.17 18.89 -0.41
CA ALA A 202 -8.65 20.27 -0.29
C ALA A 202 -8.05 21.22 -1.35
N VAL A 203 -6.89 20.87 -1.95
CA VAL A 203 -6.16 21.71 -2.89
C VAL A 203 -5.73 21.01 -4.18
N ARG A 204 -5.86 19.69 -4.23
CA ARG A 204 -5.44 18.89 -5.38
C ARG A 204 -6.45 17.77 -5.66
N GLU A 205 -6.75 17.58 -6.94
CA GLU A 205 -7.60 16.48 -7.37
C GLU A 205 -6.86 15.14 -7.28
N ALA A 206 -7.62 14.10 -6.91
CA ALA A 206 -7.18 12.72 -6.96
C ALA A 206 -8.32 11.83 -7.47
N TYR A 207 -7.95 10.71 -8.07
CA TYR A 207 -8.89 9.79 -8.71
C TYR A 207 -8.78 8.39 -8.10
N ALA A 208 -9.92 7.72 -8.03
CA ALA A 208 -10.02 6.31 -7.67
C ALA A 208 -9.90 5.45 -8.93
N TYR A 209 -8.97 4.51 -8.93
CA TYR A 209 -8.87 3.50 -9.97
C TYR A 209 -9.29 2.14 -9.40
N VAL A 210 -10.49 1.70 -9.73
CA VAL A 210 -10.98 0.36 -9.38
C VAL A 210 -10.39 -0.63 -10.38
N TYR A 211 -9.32 -1.31 -10.00
CA TYR A 211 -8.65 -2.25 -10.91
C TYR A 211 -9.44 -3.57 -11.07
N PRO A 212 -9.31 -4.25 -12.22
CA PRO A 212 -10.08 -5.47 -12.50
C PRO A 212 -9.56 -6.71 -11.75
N GLY A 213 -8.33 -6.64 -11.19
CA GLY A 213 -7.72 -7.71 -10.42
C GLY A 213 -8.35 -7.90 -9.04
N ARG A 214 -7.82 -8.87 -8.29
CA ARG A 214 -8.25 -9.16 -6.92
C ARG A 214 -7.09 -8.93 -5.96
N ARG A 215 -7.33 -8.14 -4.92
CA ARG A 215 -6.38 -8.01 -3.81
C ARG A 215 -6.44 -9.25 -2.92
N GLN A 216 -5.27 -9.74 -2.56
CA GLN A 216 -5.06 -10.79 -1.57
C GLN A 216 -4.31 -10.17 -0.38
N ASP A 217 -4.99 -10.10 0.78
CA ASP A 217 -4.40 -9.61 2.03
C ASP A 217 -3.57 -10.73 2.67
N ILE A 218 -2.28 -10.76 2.37
CA ILE A 218 -1.35 -11.74 2.94
C ILE A 218 -0.87 -11.34 4.35
N GLY A 219 -1.45 -10.33 4.97
CA GLY A 219 -1.19 -9.93 6.36
C GLY A 219 -1.81 -10.85 7.41
N ASN A 220 -2.56 -11.88 6.98
CA ASN A 220 -3.18 -12.88 7.84
C ASN A 220 -3.17 -14.28 7.17
N PRO A 221 -3.26 -15.38 7.94
CA PRO A 221 -3.18 -16.74 7.40
C PRO A 221 -4.23 -17.05 6.33
N ASP A 222 -5.50 -16.68 6.54
CA ASP A 222 -6.57 -16.98 5.59
C ASP A 222 -6.35 -16.31 4.24
N GLY A 223 -5.97 -15.03 4.26
CA GLY A 223 -5.63 -14.28 3.05
C GLY A 223 -4.37 -14.81 2.36
N TYR A 224 -3.38 -15.28 3.12
CA TYR A 224 -2.20 -15.94 2.57
C TYR A 224 -2.55 -17.25 1.85
N PHE A 225 -3.39 -18.12 2.44
CA PHE A 225 -3.85 -19.34 1.78
C PHE A 225 -4.70 -19.04 0.55
N ALA A 226 -5.54 -18.00 0.60
CA ALA A 226 -6.29 -17.55 -0.57
C ALA A 226 -5.36 -17.08 -1.69
N ALA A 227 -4.29 -16.35 -1.36
CA ALA A 227 -3.27 -15.91 -2.33
C ALA A 227 -2.56 -17.08 -2.99
N LEU A 228 -2.15 -18.11 -2.22
CA LEU A 228 -1.54 -19.33 -2.75
C LEU A 228 -2.45 -20.04 -3.75
N SER A 229 -3.74 -20.12 -3.44
CA SER A 229 -4.73 -20.78 -4.31
C SER A 229 -4.94 -19.96 -5.60
N ALA A 230 -5.06 -18.66 -5.48
CA ALA A 230 -5.24 -17.76 -6.64
C ALA A 230 -4.01 -17.73 -7.56
N TYR A 231 -2.81 -17.79 -7.00
CA TYR A 231 -1.55 -17.76 -7.76
C TYR A 231 -1.28 -19.06 -8.54
N ARG A 232 -1.78 -20.21 -8.06
CA ARG A 232 -1.68 -21.50 -8.77
C ARG A 232 -2.62 -21.61 -9.98
N ALA A 233 -3.67 -20.79 -10.00
CA ALA A 233 -4.69 -20.82 -11.06
C ALA A 233 -4.34 -19.94 -12.27
N ASN A 234 -3.26 -19.13 -12.17
CA ASN A 234 -2.70 -18.30 -13.25
C ASN A 234 -1.34 -18.85 -13.71
#